data_fd4f42407a4d0eaf1c9ee387543e5b72
#
_entry.id   fd4f42407a4d0eaf1c9ee387543e5b72
#
_cell.length_a   1.000
_cell.length_b   1.000
_cell.length_c   1.000
_cell.angle_alpha   90.00
_cell.angle_beta   90.00
_cell.angle_gamma   90.00
#
_symmetry.space_group_name_H-M   'P 1'
#
loop_
_entity.id
_entity.type
_entity.pdbx_description
1 polymer ?
#
loop_
_entity_poly.entity_id
_entity_poly.type
_entity_poly.pdbx_seq_one_letter_code
_entity_poly.pdbx_strand_id
1 'polypeptide(L)'
;MKNALMEKVPLSQLEGRIKSFKTIMDASNPGWEMAVIFSKINIYYFTGTMQEGILLIPCEEDPTFWVRRSYQRAMDESLFPSIKPMKSFRDARKGIKTLPYTVYLETEVVPLALYQRFTKHFPFKEFKPVDQQLAAVRAVKSEYELSSMRESGKIHQHVIEDMVPEMLHEGMSEADLAVEIFKTLVSEGHDGLTRFGMFDNEMVVGHVGFGDSSIYPTYFDGASGTRGISPAAPVLGSRHRKLEKGDLVFVDVGCAVNGYNTDKTMTYMYGRTLPEHALEAHQRCVEIQNQIASMLKPGAIPSQIYANIMDNLDDDFLENFMGFGPRKVKFLGHAIGLLIDELPVIAERFDQPLQEGMVFAVEPKKGIEDVGMVGIENTFIVTSNGGECITGNHPGMIPIF
;
A
#
# COMPACT_ATOMS: atom_id res chain seq x y z
N MET A 1 -23.83 -27.39 6.00
CA MET A 1 -23.37 -25.99 5.88
C MET A 1 -22.95 -25.79 4.45
N LYS A 2 -23.67 -24.98 3.65
CA LYS A 2 -23.19 -24.56 2.33
C LYS A 2 -21.96 -23.72 2.61
N ASN A 3 -20.79 -24.11 2.10
CA ASN A 3 -19.60 -23.27 2.10
C ASN A 3 -20.02 -21.90 1.57
N ALA A 4 -19.84 -20.85 2.37
CA ALA A 4 -19.85 -19.50 1.83
C ALA A 4 -18.70 -19.48 0.84
N LEU A 5 -19.04 -19.52 -0.46
CA LEU A 5 -18.06 -19.47 -1.53
C LEU A 5 -17.36 -18.12 -1.40
N MET A 6 -16.02 -18.12 -1.31
CA MET A 6 -15.22 -16.90 -1.44
C MET A 6 -15.67 -16.18 -2.70
N GLU A 7 -15.88 -14.88 -2.57
CA GLU A 7 -16.21 -14.04 -3.73
C GLU A 7 -15.02 -14.07 -4.70
N LYS A 8 -15.28 -14.48 -5.94
CA LYS A 8 -14.25 -14.55 -6.98
C LYS A 8 -14.17 -13.24 -7.73
N VAL A 9 -12.96 -12.85 -8.11
CA VAL A 9 -12.77 -11.72 -9.02
C VAL A 9 -13.53 -12.00 -10.32
N PRO A 10 -14.43 -11.12 -10.76
CA PRO A 10 -15.22 -11.34 -11.99
C PRO A 10 -14.33 -11.54 -13.22
N LEU A 11 -14.73 -12.44 -14.13
CA LEU A 11 -13.98 -12.71 -15.35
C LEU A 11 -13.71 -11.44 -16.17
N SER A 12 -14.71 -10.58 -16.29
CA SER A 12 -14.59 -9.30 -17.02
C SER A 12 -13.50 -8.38 -16.45
N GLN A 13 -13.25 -8.43 -15.12
CA GLN A 13 -12.15 -7.70 -14.49
C GLN A 13 -10.80 -8.31 -14.90
N LEU A 14 -10.66 -9.63 -14.84
CA LEU A 14 -9.42 -10.32 -15.21
C LEU A 14 -9.05 -10.07 -16.68
N GLU A 15 -10.04 -10.18 -17.58
CA GLU A 15 -9.87 -9.90 -19.01
C GLU A 15 -9.52 -8.43 -19.27
N GLY A 16 -10.21 -7.50 -18.58
CA GLY A 16 -9.95 -6.07 -18.67
C GLY A 16 -8.52 -5.70 -18.26
N ARG A 17 -8.02 -6.28 -17.16
CA ARG A 17 -6.66 -6.06 -16.65
C ARG A 17 -5.60 -6.56 -17.64
N ILE A 18 -5.79 -7.76 -18.22
CA ILE A 18 -4.89 -8.29 -19.26
C ILE A 18 -4.88 -7.37 -20.48
N LYS A 19 -6.07 -6.92 -20.94
CA LYS A 19 -6.18 -6.00 -22.07
C LYS A 19 -5.48 -4.68 -21.81
N SER A 20 -5.70 -4.07 -20.64
CA SER A 20 -5.05 -2.81 -20.26
C SER A 20 -3.53 -2.96 -20.18
N PHE A 21 -3.05 -4.05 -19.59
CA PHE A 21 -1.61 -4.35 -19.54
C PHE A 21 -1.00 -4.48 -20.95
N LYS A 22 -1.64 -5.24 -21.86
CA LYS A 22 -1.17 -5.37 -23.25
C LYS A 22 -1.14 -4.01 -23.96
N THR A 23 -2.16 -3.18 -23.77
CA THR A 23 -2.20 -1.81 -24.33
C THR A 23 -1.02 -0.95 -23.84
N ILE A 24 -0.70 -1.03 -22.53
CA ILE A 24 0.46 -0.30 -21.97
C ILE A 24 1.76 -0.85 -22.54
N MET A 25 1.88 -2.17 -22.65
CA MET A 25 3.07 -2.80 -23.24
C MET A 25 3.26 -2.41 -24.70
N ASP A 26 2.21 -2.41 -25.52
CA ASP A 26 2.24 -2.01 -26.92
C ASP A 26 2.71 -0.55 -27.09
N ALA A 27 2.26 0.34 -26.22
CA ALA A 27 2.62 1.75 -26.24
C ALA A 27 4.06 2.01 -25.78
N SER A 28 4.50 1.32 -24.71
CA SER A 28 5.81 1.57 -24.08
C SER A 28 6.95 0.71 -24.62
N ASN A 29 6.64 -0.45 -25.18
CA ASN A 29 7.61 -1.44 -25.67
C ASN A 29 7.18 -2.04 -27.02
N PRO A 30 7.12 -1.25 -28.09
CA PRO A 30 6.69 -1.75 -29.42
C PRO A 30 7.48 -2.99 -29.83
N GLY A 31 6.75 -4.03 -30.25
CA GLY A 31 7.36 -5.32 -30.65
C GLY A 31 7.72 -6.23 -29.49
N TRP A 32 7.18 -5.99 -28.28
CA TRP A 32 7.34 -6.94 -27.19
C TRP A 32 6.72 -8.30 -27.53
N GLU A 33 7.31 -9.38 -27.00
CA GLU A 33 6.89 -10.74 -27.36
C GLU A 33 6.17 -11.43 -26.19
N MET A 34 6.71 -11.34 -24.96
CA MET A 34 6.18 -12.04 -23.80
C MET A 34 6.56 -11.33 -22.49
N ALA A 35 5.61 -11.22 -21.60
CA ALA A 35 5.85 -10.94 -20.18
C ALA A 35 5.67 -12.20 -19.33
N VAL A 36 6.51 -12.36 -18.31
CA VAL A 36 6.47 -13.48 -17.35
C VAL A 36 6.36 -12.92 -15.94
N ILE A 37 5.26 -13.25 -15.27
CA ILE A 37 4.92 -12.75 -13.95
C ILE A 37 5.14 -13.85 -12.89
N PHE A 38 5.88 -13.52 -11.84
CA PHE A 38 6.22 -14.39 -10.73
C PHE A 38 5.64 -13.94 -9.40
N SER A 39 5.51 -12.61 -9.19
CA SER A 39 4.99 -12.02 -7.98
C SER A 39 3.55 -12.48 -7.71
N LYS A 40 3.29 -12.95 -6.49
CA LYS A 40 1.95 -13.38 -6.08
C LYS A 40 0.91 -12.26 -6.19
N ILE A 41 1.32 -11.02 -5.96
CA ILE A 41 0.44 -9.85 -6.06
C ILE A 41 0.00 -9.64 -7.51
N ASN A 42 0.95 -9.63 -8.45
CA ASN A 42 0.64 -9.46 -9.86
C ASN A 42 -0.06 -10.69 -10.45
N ILE A 43 0.28 -11.91 -9.98
CA ILE A 43 -0.49 -13.12 -10.33
C ILE A 43 -1.95 -12.96 -9.87
N TYR A 44 -2.19 -12.55 -8.60
CA TYR A 44 -3.56 -12.30 -8.11
C TYR A 44 -4.27 -11.23 -8.93
N TYR A 45 -3.61 -10.13 -9.22
CA TYR A 45 -4.18 -9.05 -10.04
C TYR A 45 -4.73 -9.57 -11.36
N PHE A 46 -3.97 -10.37 -12.08
CA PHE A 46 -4.36 -10.88 -13.39
C PHE A 46 -5.23 -12.14 -13.35
N THR A 47 -5.14 -12.97 -12.31
CA THR A 47 -5.76 -14.30 -12.29
C THR A 47 -6.79 -14.49 -11.17
N GLY A 48 -6.86 -13.61 -10.19
CA GLY A 48 -7.77 -13.74 -9.04
C GLY A 48 -7.36 -14.82 -8.02
N THR A 49 -6.12 -15.33 -8.07
CA THR A 49 -5.61 -16.29 -7.07
C THR A 49 -4.12 -16.07 -6.80
N MET A 50 -3.67 -16.30 -5.55
CA MET A 50 -2.27 -16.11 -5.11
C MET A 50 -1.45 -17.40 -5.08
N GLN A 51 -1.83 -18.44 -5.84
CA GLN A 51 -1.10 -19.70 -5.77
C GLN A 51 0.28 -19.59 -6.45
N GLU A 52 1.24 -20.41 -5.95
CA GLU A 52 2.61 -20.41 -6.48
C GLU A 52 2.65 -20.89 -7.93
N GLY A 53 3.24 -20.08 -8.82
CA GLY A 53 3.33 -20.42 -10.23
C GLY A 53 4.04 -19.36 -11.05
N ILE A 54 3.80 -19.39 -12.35
CA ILE A 54 4.18 -18.34 -13.30
C ILE A 54 3.00 -18.04 -14.22
N LEU A 55 2.75 -16.76 -14.45
CA LEU A 55 1.81 -16.33 -15.47
C LEU A 55 2.60 -15.89 -16.70
N LEU A 56 2.32 -16.51 -17.83
CA LEU A 56 2.90 -16.17 -19.13
C LEU A 56 1.87 -15.35 -19.90
N ILE A 57 2.26 -14.14 -20.29
CA ILE A 57 1.42 -13.21 -21.07
C ILE A 57 2.12 -12.95 -22.41
N PRO A 58 1.83 -13.73 -23.47
CA PRO A 58 2.31 -13.43 -24.81
C PRO A 58 1.60 -12.20 -25.39
N CYS A 59 2.27 -11.47 -26.29
CA CYS A 59 1.69 -10.34 -26.99
C CYS A 59 0.41 -10.73 -27.74
N GLU A 60 0.49 -11.74 -28.60
CA GLU A 60 -0.56 -12.12 -29.54
C GLU A 60 -1.48 -13.24 -29.02
N GLU A 61 -0.98 -14.14 -28.17
CA GLU A 61 -1.72 -15.31 -27.71
C GLU A 61 -2.41 -15.04 -26.36
N ASP A 62 -3.30 -15.97 -25.94
CA ASP A 62 -3.95 -15.92 -24.65
C ASP A 62 -2.98 -16.23 -23.51
N PRO A 63 -3.06 -15.49 -22.38
CA PRO A 63 -2.21 -15.72 -21.23
C PRO A 63 -2.53 -17.07 -20.57
N THR A 64 -1.50 -17.70 -19.98
CA THR A 64 -1.66 -18.97 -19.27
C THR A 64 -0.99 -18.91 -17.90
N PHE A 65 -1.73 -19.22 -16.86
CA PHE A 65 -1.21 -19.36 -15.50
C PHE A 65 -0.80 -20.82 -15.23
N TRP A 66 0.48 -21.04 -15.01
CA TRP A 66 1.06 -22.33 -14.67
C TRP A 66 1.26 -22.45 -13.16
N VAL A 67 0.45 -23.28 -12.51
CA VAL A 67 0.43 -23.44 -11.05
C VAL A 67 1.31 -24.60 -10.61
N ARG A 68 2.26 -24.31 -9.72
CA ARG A 68 3.20 -25.31 -9.22
C ARG A 68 2.67 -26.08 -8.02
N ARG A 69 1.91 -25.41 -7.16
CA ARG A 69 1.33 -26.00 -5.94
C ARG A 69 -0.12 -25.57 -5.81
N SER A 70 -0.92 -26.45 -5.18
CA SER A 70 -2.34 -26.14 -4.90
C SER A 70 -3.17 -25.82 -6.15
N TYR A 71 -2.98 -26.58 -7.23
CA TYR A 71 -3.70 -26.37 -8.49
C TYR A 71 -5.22 -26.37 -8.32
N GLN A 72 -5.78 -27.33 -7.54
CA GLN A 72 -7.21 -27.39 -7.26
C GLN A 72 -7.71 -26.10 -6.63
N ARG A 73 -6.96 -25.57 -5.66
CA ARG A 73 -7.30 -24.31 -5.01
C ARG A 73 -7.30 -23.14 -6.01
N ALA A 74 -6.35 -23.07 -6.92
CA ALA A 74 -6.35 -22.05 -7.97
C ALA A 74 -7.60 -22.13 -8.85
N MET A 75 -8.05 -23.33 -9.21
CA MET A 75 -9.29 -23.57 -9.96
C MET A 75 -10.54 -23.19 -9.15
N ASP A 76 -10.52 -23.43 -7.84
CA ASP A 76 -11.63 -23.10 -6.96
C ASP A 76 -11.77 -21.58 -6.72
N GLU A 77 -10.65 -20.85 -6.63
CA GLU A 77 -10.61 -19.41 -6.32
C GLU A 77 -10.78 -18.52 -7.54
N SER A 78 -10.40 -18.98 -8.75
CA SER A 78 -10.27 -18.14 -9.93
C SER A 78 -11.31 -18.44 -11.01
N LEU A 79 -11.66 -17.39 -11.78
CA LEU A 79 -12.40 -17.50 -13.06
C LEU A 79 -11.47 -17.32 -14.27
N PHE A 80 -10.15 -17.28 -14.06
CA PHE A 80 -9.17 -17.11 -15.15
C PHE A 80 -9.22 -18.31 -16.12
N PRO A 81 -9.32 -18.08 -17.45
CA PRO A 81 -9.70 -19.14 -18.40
C PRO A 81 -8.65 -20.25 -18.56
N SER A 82 -7.36 -19.92 -18.43
CA SER A 82 -6.26 -20.85 -18.73
C SER A 82 -5.36 -21.05 -17.50
N ILE A 83 -5.77 -21.94 -16.61
CA ILE A 83 -4.95 -22.38 -15.46
C ILE A 83 -4.50 -23.81 -15.71
N LYS A 84 -3.19 -24.07 -15.64
CA LYS A 84 -2.59 -25.37 -15.89
C LYS A 84 -1.65 -25.80 -14.77
N PRO A 85 -1.62 -27.09 -14.39
CA PRO A 85 -0.67 -27.57 -13.39
C PRO A 85 0.74 -27.69 -13.99
N MET A 86 1.77 -27.42 -13.18
CA MET A 86 3.16 -27.72 -13.51
C MET A 86 3.90 -28.32 -12.33
N LYS A 87 4.82 -29.25 -12.59
CA LYS A 87 5.79 -29.75 -11.62
C LYS A 87 7.11 -29.00 -11.69
N SER A 88 7.43 -28.48 -12.87
CA SER A 88 8.61 -27.64 -13.11
C SER A 88 8.39 -26.70 -14.28
N PHE A 89 9.26 -25.71 -14.45
CA PHE A 89 9.22 -24.79 -15.59
C PHE A 89 9.30 -25.49 -16.95
N ARG A 90 9.80 -26.75 -16.98
CA ARG A 90 9.80 -27.58 -18.20
C ARG A 90 8.38 -27.81 -18.73
N ASP A 91 7.41 -27.95 -17.85
CA ASP A 91 6.01 -28.20 -18.25
C ASP A 91 5.42 -26.95 -18.92
N ALA A 92 5.64 -25.78 -18.32
CA ALA A 92 5.25 -24.50 -18.91
C ALA A 92 5.97 -24.27 -20.25
N ARG A 93 7.27 -24.61 -20.34
CA ARG A 93 8.04 -24.49 -21.59
C ARG A 93 7.47 -25.35 -22.75
N LYS A 94 7.00 -26.56 -22.45
CA LYS A 94 6.35 -27.43 -23.46
C LYS A 94 5.03 -26.82 -23.98
N GLY A 95 4.39 -25.97 -23.22
CA GLY A 95 3.18 -25.27 -23.62
C GLY A 95 3.41 -24.10 -24.60
N ILE A 96 4.66 -23.70 -24.84
CA ILE A 96 5.04 -22.63 -25.75
C ILE A 96 5.65 -23.21 -27.04
N LYS A 97 5.06 -22.89 -28.18
CA LYS A 97 5.52 -23.36 -29.49
C LYS A 97 6.85 -22.71 -29.88
N THR A 98 6.91 -21.37 -29.82
CA THR A 98 8.09 -20.61 -30.19
C THR A 98 8.59 -19.82 -28.97
N LEU A 99 9.89 -19.95 -28.67
CA LEU A 99 10.50 -19.13 -27.61
C LEU A 99 10.65 -17.71 -28.11
N PRO A 100 10.24 -16.70 -27.28
CA PRO A 100 10.52 -15.32 -27.58
C PRO A 100 12.03 -15.06 -27.55
N TYR A 101 12.48 -14.09 -28.31
CA TYR A 101 13.85 -13.59 -28.23
C TYR A 101 14.03 -12.75 -26.96
N THR A 102 13.06 -11.84 -26.71
CA THR A 102 13.04 -10.94 -25.56
C THR A 102 11.88 -11.30 -24.64
N VAL A 103 12.17 -11.40 -23.33
CA VAL A 103 11.19 -11.63 -22.27
C VAL A 103 11.20 -10.45 -21.29
N TYR A 104 10.01 -9.99 -20.90
CA TYR A 104 9.82 -8.95 -19.89
C TYR A 104 9.57 -9.59 -18.53
N LEU A 105 10.37 -9.23 -17.51
CA LEU A 105 10.39 -9.84 -16.18
C LEU A 105 10.25 -8.78 -15.09
N GLU A 106 9.71 -9.18 -13.95
CA GLU A 106 9.65 -8.37 -12.71
C GLU A 106 11.05 -8.35 -12.07
N THR A 107 11.88 -7.39 -12.46
CA THR A 107 13.29 -7.34 -12.04
C THR A 107 13.48 -6.91 -10.59
N GLU A 108 12.52 -6.19 -10.00
CA GLU A 108 12.56 -5.72 -8.62
C GLU A 108 12.20 -6.82 -7.60
N VAL A 109 11.45 -7.84 -8.00
CA VAL A 109 10.93 -8.85 -7.05
C VAL A 109 11.38 -10.29 -7.35
N VAL A 110 11.95 -10.57 -8.53
CA VAL A 110 12.40 -11.92 -8.88
C VAL A 110 13.80 -12.19 -8.34
N PRO A 111 13.97 -13.10 -7.36
CA PRO A 111 15.30 -13.46 -6.86
C PRO A 111 16.17 -14.05 -7.98
N LEU A 112 17.45 -13.68 -8.01
CA LEU A 112 18.41 -14.19 -9.00
C LEU A 112 18.41 -15.72 -9.12
N ALA A 113 18.31 -16.43 -8.01
CA ALA A 113 18.24 -17.90 -8.01
C ALA A 113 16.97 -18.44 -8.69
N LEU A 114 15.84 -17.72 -8.61
CA LEU A 114 14.60 -18.09 -9.32
C LEU A 114 14.76 -17.84 -10.83
N TYR A 115 15.29 -16.68 -11.21
CA TYR A 115 15.65 -16.35 -12.57
C TYR A 115 16.56 -17.41 -13.19
N GLN A 116 17.65 -17.79 -12.52
CA GLN A 116 18.58 -18.83 -12.99
C GLN A 116 17.91 -20.21 -13.16
N ARG A 117 16.96 -20.58 -12.29
CA ARG A 117 16.18 -21.81 -12.46
C ARG A 117 15.21 -21.74 -13.64
N PHE A 118 14.61 -20.58 -13.86
CA PHE A 118 13.70 -20.35 -14.97
C PHE A 118 14.43 -20.43 -16.31
N THR A 119 15.55 -19.75 -16.47
CA THR A 119 16.33 -19.67 -17.73
C THR A 119 16.91 -21.01 -18.17
N LYS A 120 17.10 -22.00 -17.28
CA LYS A 120 17.47 -23.37 -17.66
C LYS A 120 16.45 -24.03 -18.59
N HIS A 121 15.19 -23.61 -18.55
CA HIS A 121 14.11 -24.15 -19.36
C HIS A 121 13.60 -23.17 -20.41
N PHE A 122 13.86 -21.90 -20.21
CA PHE A 122 13.48 -20.78 -21.08
C PHE A 122 14.74 -20.03 -21.55
N PRO A 123 15.51 -20.58 -22.51
CA PRO A 123 16.76 -19.97 -22.96
C PRO A 123 16.51 -18.83 -23.95
N PHE A 124 15.79 -17.81 -23.53
CA PHE A 124 15.63 -16.56 -24.28
C PHE A 124 16.97 -15.79 -24.33
N LYS A 125 17.11 -14.87 -25.27
CA LYS A 125 18.38 -14.16 -25.53
C LYS A 125 18.51 -12.87 -24.72
N GLU A 126 17.40 -12.20 -24.48
CA GLU A 126 17.34 -10.92 -23.79
C GLU A 126 16.21 -10.91 -22.77
N PHE A 127 16.38 -10.17 -21.67
CA PHE A 127 15.29 -9.80 -20.79
C PHE A 127 15.26 -8.29 -20.54
N LYS A 128 14.07 -7.75 -20.28
CA LYS A 128 13.83 -6.35 -19.93
C LYS A 128 12.92 -6.28 -18.72
N PRO A 129 12.98 -5.18 -17.94
CA PRO A 129 12.07 -4.97 -16.82
C PRO A 129 10.64 -4.72 -17.30
N VAL A 130 9.66 -5.19 -16.51
CA VAL A 130 8.22 -4.94 -16.72
C VAL A 130 7.58 -4.21 -15.53
N ASP A 131 8.39 -3.90 -14.52
CA ASP A 131 7.92 -3.39 -13.24
C ASP A 131 7.11 -2.09 -13.38
N GLN A 132 7.55 -1.14 -14.21
CA GLN A 132 6.84 0.11 -14.45
C GLN A 132 5.48 -0.08 -15.14
N GLN A 133 5.38 -1.02 -16.09
CA GLN A 133 4.12 -1.32 -16.78
C GLN A 133 3.12 -2.01 -15.85
N LEU A 134 3.61 -2.84 -14.93
CA LEU A 134 2.79 -3.45 -13.87
C LEU A 134 2.30 -2.42 -12.86
N ALA A 135 3.15 -1.48 -12.46
CA ALA A 135 2.75 -0.37 -11.62
C ALA A 135 1.69 0.51 -12.34
N ALA A 136 1.92 0.85 -13.62
CA ALA A 136 1.01 1.69 -14.40
C ALA A 136 -0.38 1.05 -14.57
N VAL A 137 -0.48 -0.26 -14.83
CA VAL A 137 -1.78 -0.92 -15.00
C VAL A 137 -2.57 -1.00 -13.69
N ARG A 138 -1.88 -1.06 -12.52
CA ARG A 138 -2.51 -1.07 -11.20
C ARG A 138 -2.83 0.32 -10.66
N ALA A 139 -2.17 1.36 -11.18
CA ALA A 139 -2.34 2.73 -10.69
C ALA A 139 -3.79 3.22 -10.82
N VAL A 140 -4.45 2.95 -11.95
CA VAL A 140 -5.85 3.33 -12.20
C VAL A 140 -6.77 2.17 -11.81
N LYS A 141 -7.57 2.36 -10.78
CA LYS A 141 -8.48 1.36 -10.22
C LYS A 141 -9.80 1.32 -10.99
N SER A 142 -10.29 0.13 -11.25
CA SER A 142 -11.66 -0.08 -11.74
C SER A 142 -12.68 0.11 -10.62
N GLU A 143 -13.99 0.27 -10.96
CA GLU A 143 -15.05 0.37 -9.96
C GLU A 143 -15.12 -0.85 -9.02
N TYR A 144 -14.79 -2.05 -9.51
CA TYR A 144 -14.68 -3.24 -8.68
C TYR A 144 -13.59 -3.07 -7.58
N GLU A 145 -12.42 -2.55 -7.97
CA GLU A 145 -11.31 -2.30 -7.06
C GLU A 145 -11.63 -1.16 -6.09
N LEU A 146 -12.20 -0.06 -6.59
CA LEU A 146 -12.64 1.07 -5.76
C LEU A 146 -13.72 0.67 -4.75
N SER A 147 -14.63 -0.25 -5.11
CA SER A 147 -15.63 -0.78 -4.19
C SER A 147 -14.98 -1.51 -3.00
N SER A 148 -13.96 -2.34 -3.25
CA SER A 148 -13.20 -3.01 -2.18
C SER A 148 -12.44 -2.00 -1.31
N MET A 149 -11.86 -0.96 -1.93
CA MET A 149 -11.15 0.10 -1.19
C MET A 149 -12.10 0.95 -0.34
N ARG A 150 -13.30 1.27 -0.85
CA ARG A 150 -14.32 1.98 -0.05
C ARG A 150 -14.80 1.14 1.13
N GLU A 151 -14.93 -0.18 0.97
CA GLU A 151 -15.28 -1.07 2.09
C GLU A 151 -14.15 -1.13 3.12
N SER A 152 -12.91 -1.27 2.66
CA SER A 152 -11.72 -1.15 3.53
C SER A 152 -11.70 0.19 4.27
N GLY A 153 -12.00 1.28 3.57
CA GLY A 153 -12.03 2.63 4.15
C GLY A 153 -13.10 2.80 5.25
N LYS A 154 -14.28 2.21 5.09
CA LYS A 154 -15.34 2.23 6.13
C LYS A 154 -14.92 1.48 7.39
N ILE A 155 -14.35 0.28 7.24
CA ILE A 155 -13.83 -0.49 8.36
C ILE A 155 -12.73 0.32 9.06
N HIS A 156 -11.82 0.88 8.29
CA HIS A 156 -10.69 1.66 8.77
C HIS A 156 -11.17 2.88 9.58
N GLN A 157 -12.11 3.66 9.00
CA GLN A 157 -12.72 4.79 9.69
C GLN A 157 -13.36 4.37 11.01
N HIS A 158 -14.23 3.36 11.00
CA HIS A 158 -14.95 2.90 12.18
C HIS A 158 -14.00 2.46 13.30
N VAL A 159 -13.00 1.64 12.97
CA VAL A 159 -12.06 1.14 13.99
C VAL A 159 -11.22 2.29 14.55
N ILE A 160 -10.65 3.13 13.70
CA ILE A 160 -9.69 4.14 14.13
C ILE A 160 -10.37 5.38 14.74
N GLU A 161 -11.51 5.83 14.20
CA GLU A 161 -12.19 7.02 14.74
C GLU A 161 -13.09 6.70 15.94
N ASP A 162 -13.78 5.55 15.94
CA ASP A 162 -14.81 5.25 16.95
C ASP A 162 -14.32 4.26 18.02
N MET A 163 -13.60 3.18 17.64
CA MET A 163 -13.29 2.09 18.56
C MET A 163 -11.95 2.27 19.31
N VAL A 164 -10.91 2.80 18.66
CA VAL A 164 -9.60 3.02 19.31
C VAL A 164 -9.72 3.95 20.54
N PRO A 165 -10.51 5.05 20.52
CA PRO A 165 -10.73 5.84 21.72
C PRO A 165 -11.18 5.04 22.95
N GLU A 166 -12.00 4.02 22.76
CA GLU A 166 -12.52 3.16 23.84
C GLU A 166 -11.52 2.11 24.35
N MET A 167 -10.47 1.81 23.55
CA MET A 167 -9.41 0.86 23.93
C MET A 167 -8.38 1.49 24.86
N LEU A 168 -8.22 2.83 24.83
CA LEU A 168 -7.14 3.51 25.53
C LEU A 168 -7.34 3.55 27.03
N HIS A 169 -6.39 3.00 27.79
CA HIS A 169 -6.36 3.07 29.24
C HIS A 169 -4.94 3.22 29.79
N GLU A 170 -4.80 3.90 30.91
CA GLU A 170 -3.52 4.13 31.58
C GLU A 170 -2.78 2.81 31.86
N GLY A 171 -1.50 2.77 31.56
CA GLY A 171 -0.62 1.63 31.81
C GLY A 171 -0.64 0.54 30.74
N MET A 172 -1.51 0.62 29.71
CA MET A 172 -1.38 -0.28 28.57
C MET A 172 -0.05 -0.02 27.82
N SER A 173 0.49 -1.04 27.15
CA SER A 173 1.67 -0.82 26.29
C SER A 173 1.27 -0.53 24.84
N GLU A 174 2.23 0.04 24.07
CA GLU A 174 2.04 0.22 22.63
C GLU A 174 1.74 -1.13 21.93
N ALA A 175 2.43 -2.19 22.35
CA ALA A 175 2.18 -3.53 21.81
C ALA A 175 0.79 -4.06 22.14
N ASP A 176 0.26 -3.78 23.36
CA ASP A 176 -1.12 -4.18 23.73
C ASP A 176 -2.12 -3.47 22.82
N LEU A 177 -1.97 -2.15 22.64
CA LEU A 177 -2.84 -1.37 21.73
C LEU A 177 -2.76 -1.85 20.29
N ALA A 178 -1.56 -2.09 19.77
CA ALA A 178 -1.38 -2.57 18.39
C ALA A 178 -2.07 -3.93 18.16
N VAL A 179 -2.00 -4.84 19.14
CA VAL A 179 -2.67 -6.16 19.07
C VAL A 179 -4.19 -6.00 19.15
N GLU A 180 -4.70 -5.11 19.99
CA GLU A 180 -6.14 -4.84 20.07
C GLU A 180 -6.69 -4.23 18.79
N ILE A 181 -5.99 -3.25 18.22
CA ILE A 181 -6.33 -2.67 16.91
C ILE A 181 -6.35 -3.76 15.83
N PHE A 182 -5.29 -4.58 15.73
CA PHE A 182 -5.21 -5.65 14.74
C PHE A 182 -6.34 -6.66 14.88
N LYS A 183 -6.62 -7.12 16.10
CA LYS A 183 -7.74 -8.02 16.41
C LYS A 183 -9.07 -7.42 15.95
N THR A 184 -9.30 -6.15 16.25
CA THR A 184 -10.54 -5.46 15.93
C THR A 184 -10.68 -5.27 14.42
N LEU A 185 -9.65 -4.80 13.72
CA LEU A 185 -9.65 -4.69 12.26
C LEU A 185 -10.01 -6.02 11.58
N VAL A 186 -9.39 -7.14 12.02
CA VAL A 186 -9.70 -8.48 11.48
C VAL A 186 -11.12 -8.91 11.79
N SER A 187 -11.64 -8.58 12.97
CA SER A 187 -13.02 -8.90 13.35
C SER A 187 -14.04 -8.12 12.54
N GLU A 188 -13.72 -6.90 12.12
CA GLU A 188 -14.54 -6.04 11.26
C GLU A 188 -14.42 -6.35 9.76
N GLY A 189 -13.44 -7.19 9.34
CA GLY A 189 -13.34 -7.64 7.96
C GLY A 189 -12.00 -7.38 7.27
N HIS A 190 -10.99 -6.86 7.97
CA HIS A 190 -9.63 -6.73 7.42
C HIS A 190 -9.03 -8.11 7.09
N ASP A 191 -8.37 -8.20 5.94
CA ASP A 191 -7.72 -9.44 5.45
C ASP A 191 -6.57 -9.96 6.34
N GLY A 192 -6.15 -9.21 7.37
CA GLY A 192 -5.11 -9.59 8.32
C GLY A 192 -3.68 -9.50 7.78
N LEU A 193 -3.46 -8.78 6.69
CA LEU A 193 -2.14 -8.61 6.08
C LEU A 193 -1.99 -7.20 5.48
N THR A 194 -0.88 -6.56 5.80
CA THR A 194 -0.40 -5.35 5.10
C THR A 194 0.77 -5.74 4.22
N ARG A 195 0.69 -5.48 2.92
CA ARG A 195 1.70 -5.86 1.94
C ARG A 195 2.42 -4.63 1.40
N PHE A 196 3.74 -4.72 1.35
CA PHE A 196 4.63 -3.66 0.86
C PHE A 196 5.24 -4.03 -0.49
N GLY A 197 5.47 -3.01 -1.32
CA GLY A 197 6.28 -3.11 -2.54
C GLY A 197 7.78 -3.02 -2.22
N MET A 198 8.14 -2.35 -1.14
CA MET A 198 9.52 -2.23 -0.70
C MET A 198 10.12 -3.60 -0.34
N PHE A 199 11.34 -3.84 -0.83
CA PHE A 199 12.08 -5.07 -0.58
C PHE A 199 12.32 -5.29 0.93
N ASP A 200 12.07 -6.53 1.40
CA ASP A 200 12.35 -7.02 2.76
C ASP A 200 11.67 -6.18 3.88
N ASN A 201 10.51 -5.61 3.59
CA ASN A 201 9.74 -4.86 4.57
C ASN A 201 8.66 -5.74 5.21
N GLU A 202 8.66 -5.80 6.53
CA GLU A 202 7.72 -6.59 7.32
C GLU A 202 6.92 -5.69 8.25
N MET A 203 5.60 -5.83 8.24
CA MET A 203 4.71 -5.14 9.16
C MET A 203 3.45 -5.97 9.41
N VAL A 204 2.96 -5.96 10.65
CA VAL A 204 1.74 -6.69 11.00
C VAL A 204 0.52 -5.82 10.74
N VAL A 205 0.46 -4.62 11.30
CA VAL A 205 -0.68 -3.72 11.19
C VAL A 205 -0.28 -2.30 10.82
N GLY A 206 0.82 -1.80 11.35
CA GLY A 206 1.32 -0.44 11.18
C GLY A 206 2.14 0.02 12.37
N HIS A 207 2.28 1.33 12.53
CA HIS A 207 3.00 1.95 13.64
C HIS A 207 2.03 2.41 14.72
N VAL A 208 2.29 1.99 15.95
CA VAL A 208 1.62 2.48 17.16
C VAL A 208 2.69 3.00 18.10
N GLY A 209 2.58 4.25 18.52
CA GLY A 209 3.57 4.89 19.40
C GLY A 209 2.95 5.87 20.39
N PHE A 210 3.49 5.92 21.61
CA PHE A 210 3.12 6.89 22.63
C PHE A 210 4.22 7.93 22.77
N GLY A 211 3.87 9.21 22.64
CA GLY A 211 4.80 10.31 22.78
C GLY A 211 6.03 10.17 21.87
N ASP A 212 7.20 10.26 22.44
CA ASP A 212 8.52 10.20 21.77
C ASP A 212 8.80 8.89 21.01
N SER A 213 8.09 7.82 21.33
CA SER A 213 8.19 6.55 20.59
C SER A 213 7.78 6.72 19.13
N SER A 214 6.80 7.57 18.84
CA SER A 214 6.28 7.83 17.48
C SER A 214 7.26 8.59 16.57
N ILE A 215 8.31 9.19 17.13
CA ILE A 215 9.42 9.82 16.38
C ILE A 215 10.74 9.03 16.48
N TYR A 216 10.72 7.87 17.13
CA TYR A 216 11.92 7.04 17.26
C TYR A 216 12.28 6.38 15.92
N PRO A 217 13.52 6.57 15.40
CA PRO A 217 13.88 6.11 14.05
C PRO A 217 13.71 4.61 13.88
N THR A 218 13.16 4.22 12.73
CA THR A 218 13.05 2.82 12.29
C THR A 218 13.53 2.70 10.84
N TYR A 219 13.68 1.48 10.33
CA TYR A 219 14.09 1.23 8.94
C TYR A 219 12.98 1.48 7.92
N PHE A 220 11.74 1.58 8.38
CA PHE A 220 10.57 1.82 7.52
C PHE A 220 10.64 3.18 6.81
N ASP A 221 10.29 3.23 5.52
CA ASP A 221 10.29 4.44 4.72
C ASP A 221 8.95 5.19 4.85
N GLY A 222 8.71 5.76 5.99
CA GLY A 222 7.55 6.58 6.33
C GLY A 222 7.95 7.72 7.25
N ALA A 223 7.10 8.71 7.44
CA ALA A 223 7.39 9.89 8.26
C ALA A 223 7.45 9.55 9.76
N SER A 224 6.71 8.55 10.20
CA SER A 224 6.61 8.12 11.60
C SER A 224 7.73 7.17 12.03
N GLY A 225 7.80 6.90 13.33
CA GLY A 225 8.73 5.96 13.93
C GLY A 225 8.06 5.02 14.92
N THR A 226 8.83 4.08 15.46
CA THR A 226 8.39 3.19 16.53
C THR A 226 9.60 2.58 17.23
N ARG A 227 9.50 2.33 18.54
CA ARG A 227 10.54 1.58 19.27
C ARG A 227 10.50 0.09 18.99
N GLY A 228 9.34 -0.44 18.55
CA GLY A 228 9.15 -1.85 18.27
C GLY A 228 9.25 -2.78 19.49
N ILE A 229 9.02 -4.06 19.25
CA ILE A 229 9.05 -5.12 20.29
C ILE A 229 10.48 -5.41 20.75
N SER A 230 11.43 -5.45 19.82
CA SER A 230 12.84 -5.74 20.07
C SER A 230 13.70 -5.32 18.86
N PRO A 231 15.04 -5.30 18.99
CA PRO A 231 15.91 -5.06 17.85
C PRO A 231 15.74 -6.04 16.67
N ALA A 232 15.24 -7.25 16.93
CA ALA A 232 14.95 -8.24 15.90
C ALA A 232 13.55 -8.09 15.28
N ALA A 233 12.67 -7.34 15.94
CA ALA A 233 11.31 -7.03 15.48
C ALA A 233 10.97 -5.56 15.81
N PRO A 234 11.51 -4.61 15.05
CA PRO A 234 11.36 -3.18 15.31
C PRO A 234 10.00 -2.65 14.79
N VAL A 235 8.96 -3.43 15.00
CA VAL A 235 7.57 -3.15 14.57
C VAL A 235 6.61 -3.42 15.72
N LEU A 236 5.35 -3.06 15.55
CA LEU A 236 4.24 -3.34 16.46
C LEU A 236 4.25 -2.52 17.78
N GLY A 237 5.15 -1.59 17.98
CA GLY A 237 5.26 -0.82 19.22
C GLY A 237 5.97 -1.56 20.37
N SER A 238 6.30 -0.85 21.43
CA SER A 238 7.06 -1.35 22.56
C SER A 238 6.17 -2.04 23.62
N ARG A 239 6.65 -3.14 24.22
CA ARG A 239 6.03 -3.74 25.40
C ARG A 239 6.28 -2.95 26.68
N HIS A 240 7.32 -2.11 26.69
CA HIS A 240 7.79 -1.43 27.89
C HIS A 240 7.32 0.02 27.98
N ARG A 241 7.05 0.69 26.84
CA ARG A 241 6.44 2.01 26.81
C ARG A 241 4.98 1.89 27.19
N LYS A 242 4.63 2.50 28.31
CA LYS A 242 3.26 2.48 28.86
C LYS A 242 2.58 3.82 28.61
N LEU A 243 1.27 3.76 28.38
CA LEU A 243 0.45 4.94 28.18
C LEU A 243 0.29 5.68 29.51
N GLU A 244 0.63 6.98 29.51
CA GLU A 244 0.56 7.89 30.64
C GLU A 244 -0.27 9.13 30.29
N LYS A 245 -0.85 9.76 31.30
CA LYS A 245 -1.62 11.02 31.11
C LYS A 245 -0.71 12.12 30.57
N GLY A 246 -1.10 12.67 29.45
CA GLY A 246 -0.36 13.68 28.71
C GLY A 246 0.37 13.16 27.49
N ASP A 247 0.31 11.86 27.24
CA ASP A 247 0.84 11.30 26.01
C ASP A 247 0.03 11.70 24.78
N LEU A 248 0.73 11.96 23.71
CA LEU A 248 0.22 11.78 22.36
C LEU A 248 0.13 10.28 22.08
N VAL A 249 -1.00 9.80 21.59
CA VAL A 249 -1.13 8.45 21.01
C VAL A 249 -1.16 8.60 19.49
N PHE A 250 -0.20 7.99 18.86
CA PHE A 250 -0.04 7.95 17.40
C PHE A 250 -0.40 6.57 16.89
N VAL A 251 -1.36 6.50 15.97
CA VAL A 251 -1.80 5.25 15.32
C VAL A 251 -1.78 5.46 13.81
N ASP A 252 -0.94 4.70 13.13
CA ASP A 252 -0.68 4.74 11.70
C ASP A 252 -0.73 3.30 11.18
N VAL A 253 -1.84 2.91 10.59
CA VAL A 253 -2.15 1.50 10.32
C VAL A 253 -2.85 1.32 8.98
N GLY A 254 -2.62 0.15 8.36
CA GLY A 254 -3.28 -0.25 7.12
C GLY A 254 -4.51 -1.13 7.36
N CYS A 255 -5.49 -1.06 6.47
CA CYS A 255 -6.63 -1.98 6.41
C CYS A 255 -6.78 -2.49 4.98
N ALA A 256 -7.22 -3.74 4.78
CA ALA A 256 -7.42 -4.31 3.45
C ALA A 256 -8.67 -5.18 3.38
N VAL A 257 -9.39 -5.06 2.27
CA VAL A 257 -10.51 -5.94 1.89
C VAL A 257 -10.28 -6.45 0.47
N ASN A 258 -10.40 -7.77 0.26
CA ASN A 258 -10.08 -8.42 -1.01
C ASN A 258 -8.67 -8.11 -1.55
N GLY A 259 -7.70 -7.87 -0.63
CA GLY A 259 -6.33 -7.49 -0.92
C GLY A 259 -6.11 -6.01 -1.20
N TYR A 260 -7.16 -5.17 -1.29
CA TYR A 260 -7.05 -3.74 -1.56
C TYR A 260 -6.95 -2.95 -0.27
N ASN A 261 -5.83 -2.24 -0.12
CA ASN A 261 -5.48 -1.52 1.09
C ASN A 261 -6.03 -0.10 1.10
N THR A 262 -6.29 0.40 2.30
CA THR A 262 -6.36 1.82 2.68
C THR A 262 -5.33 2.08 3.77
N ASP A 263 -4.86 3.31 3.87
CA ASP A 263 -3.94 3.78 4.90
C ASP A 263 -4.52 4.96 5.65
N LYS A 264 -4.32 4.98 6.98
CA LYS A 264 -4.85 6.03 7.84
C LYS A 264 -3.99 6.22 9.08
N THR A 265 -3.62 7.48 9.31
CA THR A 265 -3.05 7.92 10.59
C THR A 265 -4.06 8.75 11.36
N MET A 266 -4.17 8.44 12.65
CA MET A 266 -4.93 9.23 13.62
C MET A 266 -4.09 9.48 14.86
N THR A 267 -4.26 10.66 15.46
CA THR A 267 -3.64 11.04 16.72
C THR A 267 -4.69 11.31 17.79
N TYR A 268 -4.34 10.98 19.05
CA TYR A 268 -5.22 11.20 20.21
C TYR A 268 -4.44 11.85 21.34
N MET A 269 -5.13 12.63 22.18
CA MET A 269 -4.58 13.22 23.40
C MET A 269 -5.09 12.43 24.60
N TYR A 270 -4.20 11.81 25.38
CA TYR A 270 -4.61 10.98 26.50
C TYR A 270 -4.50 11.71 27.84
N GLY A 271 -5.61 11.82 28.57
CA GLY A 271 -5.71 12.31 29.94
C GLY A 271 -5.52 13.82 30.13
N ARG A 272 -4.96 14.55 29.17
CA ARG A 272 -4.85 16.03 29.16
C ARG A 272 -4.50 16.56 27.77
N THR A 273 -4.76 17.84 27.56
CA THR A 273 -4.42 18.54 26.32
C THR A 273 -2.91 18.62 26.11
N LEU A 274 -2.47 18.41 24.88
CA LEU A 274 -1.09 18.59 24.45
C LEU A 274 -0.71 20.08 24.39
N PRO A 275 0.61 20.40 24.34
CA PRO A 275 1.08 21.78 24.17
C PRO A 275 0.51 22.45 22.90
N GLU A 276 0.27 23.76 22.96
CA GLU A 276 -0.36 24.53 21.88
C GLU A 276 0.40 24.41 20.55
N HIS A 277 1.72 24.50 20.57
CA HIS A 277 2.53 24.36 19.37
C HIS A 277 2.39 22.98 18.66
N ALA A 278 2.08 21.92 19.42
CA ALA A 278 1.81 20.60 18.84
C ALA A 278 0.43 20.55 18.18
N LEU A 279 -0.57 21.20 18.79
CA LEU A 279 -1.91 21.34 18.21
C LEU A 279 -1.89 22.19 16.94
N GLU A 280 -1.15 23.31 16.94
CA GLU A 280 -0.96 24.16 15.76
C GLU A 280 -0.24 23.41 14.62
N ALA A 281 0.82 22.65 14.95
CA ALA A 281 1.53 21.86 13.97
C ALA A 281 0.65 20.75 13.35
N HIS A 282 -0.17 20.09 14.17
CA HIS A 282 -1.16 19.13 13.70
C HIS A 282 -2.18 19.78 12.77
N GLN A 283 -2.77 20.89 13.18
CA GLN A 283 -3.73 21.64 12.37
C GLN A 283 -3.13 22.05 11.01
N ARG A 284 -1.86 22.47 11.00
CA ARG A 284 -1.15 22.78 9.76
C ARG A 284 -1.02 21.55 8.84
N CYS A 285 -0.75 20.37 9.41
CA CYS A 285 -0.74 19.11 8.63
C CYS A 285 -2.14 18.82 8.04
N VAL A 286 -3.22 19.02 8.79
CA VAL A 286 -4.60 18.86 8.28
C VAL A 286 -4.87 19.83 7.11
N GLU A 287 -4.45 21.07 7.20
CA GLU A 287 -4.57 22.06 6.13
C GLU A 287 -3.79 21.67 4.87
N ILE A 288 -2.55 21.16 5.03
CA ILE A 288 -1.73 20.65 3.94
C ILE A 288 -2.42 19.45 3.27
N GLN A 289 -2.96 18.50 4.04
CA GLN A 289 -3.68 17.37 3.48
C GLN A 289 -4.89 17.82 2.65
N ASN A 290 -5.68 18.78 3.15
CA ASN A 290 -6.83 19.33 2.45
C ASN A 290 -6.41 20.07 1.16
N GLN A 291 -5.29 20.80 1.16
CA GLN A 291 -4.75 21.43 -0.02
C GLN A 291 -4.35 20.40 -1.06
N ILE A 292 -3.61 19.36 -0.68
CA ILE A 292 -3.24 18.25 -1.57
C ILE A 292 -4.50 17.59 -2.13
N ALA A 293 -5.47 17.23 -1.29
CA ALA A 293 -6.72 16.61 -1.70
C ALA A 293 -7.46 17.45 -2.77
N SER A 294 -7.49 18.77 -2.60
CA SER A 294 -8.12 19.67 -3.59
C SER A 294 -7.44 19.65 -4.97
N MET A 295 -6.15 19.29 -5.02
CA MET A 295 -5.35 19.19 -6.24
C MET A 295 -5.35 17.79 -6.87
N LEU A 296 -5.88 16.75 -6.21
CA LEU A 296 -5.96 15.38 -6.75
C LEU A 296 -7.05 15.28 -7.82
N LYS A 297 -6.74 15.81 -9.01
CA LYS A 297 -7.65 15.83 -10.18
C LYS A 297 -6.96 15.23 -11.39
N PRO A 298 -7.74 14.67 -12.36
CA PRO A 298 -7.18 14.23 -13.62
C PRO A 298 -6.37 15.34 -14.30
N GLY A 299 -5.17 15.03 -14.77
CA GLY A 299 -4.24 15.97 -15.41
C GLY A 299 -3.30 16.71 -14.44
N ALA A 300 -3.53 16.69 -13.12
CA ALA A 300 -2.58 17.24 -12.15
C ALA A 300 -1.28 16.43 -12.14
N ILE A 301 -0.16 17.09 -11.90
CA ILE A 301 1.18 16.50 -11.91
C ILE A 301 1.67 16.34 -10.46
N PRO A 302 1.99 15.12 -9.99
CA PRO A 302 2.41 14.89 -8.61
C PRO A 302 3.61 15.73 -8.16
N SER A 303 4.63 15.90 -9.00
CA SER A 303 5.79 16.76 -8.68
C SER A 303 5.43 18.23 -8.52
N GLN A 304 4.43 18.72 -9.25
CA GLN A 304 3.93 20.10 -9.11
C GLN A 304 3.07 20.26 -7.85
N ILE A 305 2.28 19.24 -7.48
CA ILE A 305 1.57 19.23 -6.20
C ILE A 305 2.58 19.30 -5.05
N TYR A 306 3.63 18.47 -5.10
CA TYR A 306 4.71 18.46 -4.12
C TYR A 306 5.38 19.84 -4.01
N ALA A 307 5.84 20.41 -5.12
CA ALA A 307 6.49 21.72 -5.17
C ALA A 307 5.55 22.82 -4.62
N ASN A 308 4.27 22.82 -5.03
CA ASN A 308 3.29 23.80 -4.55
C ASN A 308 3.16 23.80 -3.02
N ILE A 309 3.20 22.65 -2.38
CA ILE A 309 3.15 22.56 -0.92
C ILE A 309 4.48 23.01 -0.32
N MET A 310 5.61 22.43 -0.76
CA MET A 310 6.91 22.67 -0.15
C MET A 310 7.38 24.11 -0.25
N ASP A 311 7.15 24.77 -1.39
CA ASP A 311 7.54 26.17 -1.63
C ASP A 311 6.74 27.18 -0.79
N ASN A 312 5.62 26.77 -0.20
CA ASN A 312 4.77 27.60 0.65
C ASN A 312 4.93 27.33 2.15
N LEU A 313 5.86 26.46 2.54
CA LEU A 313 6.18 26.20 3.95
C LEU A 313 7.37 27.06 4.39
N ASP A 314 7.27 27.63 5.60
CA ASP A 314 8.37 28.33 6.23
C ASP A 314 9.43 27.37 6.80
N ASP A 315 10.65 27.86 7.02
CA ASP A 315 11.78 27.06 7.49
C ASP A 315 11.51 26.41 8.85
N ASP A 316 10.80 27.09 9.73
CA ASP A 316 10.47 26.58 11.08
C ASP A 316 9.51 25.38 10.99
N PHE A 317 8.56 25.42 10.04
CA PHE A 317 7.68 24.29 9.82
C PHE A 317 8.39 23.14 9.07
N LEU A 318 9.28 23.46 8.14
CA LEU A 318 10.09 22.46 7.43
C LEU A 318 11.06 21.72 8.35
N GLU A 319 11.44 22.29 9.49
CA GLU A 319 12.16 21.56 10.51
C GLU A 319 11.28 20.42 11.03
N ASN A 320 11.77 19.17 10.93
CA ASN A 320 11.04 17.95 11.32
C ASN A 320 9.70 17.69 10.59
N PHE A 321 9.41 18.42 9.50
CA PHE A 321 8.30 18.05 8.62
C PHE A 321 8.65 16.80 7.82
N MET A 322 7.70 15.90 7.66
CA MET A 322 7.83 14.57 7.05
C MET A 322 8.92 13.70 7.71
N GLY A 323 9.04 13.79 9.05
CA GLY A 323 9.98 12.98 9.84
C GLY A 323 10.46 13.68 11.11
N PHE A 324 11.59 13.22 11.65
CA PHE A 324 12.24 13.83 12.82
C PHE A 324 13.76 13.74 12.74
N GLY A 325 14.46 14.83 13.08
CA GLY A 325 15.91 14.94 13.02
C GLY A 325 16.46 14.65 11.61
N PRO A 326 17.48 13.81 11.47
CA PRO A 326 18.08 13.50 10.17
C PRO A 326 17.23 12.55 9.30
N ARG A 327 16.21 11.91 9.88
CA ARG A 327 15.36 10.96 9.18
C ARG A 327 14.07 11.64 8.72
N LYS A 328 14.03 11.98 7.45
CA LYS A 328 12.87 12.58 6.79
C LYS A 328 12.64 11.89 5.45
N VAL A 329 11.37 11.66 5.11
CA VAL A 329 10.97 11.21 3.78
C VAL A 329 10.77 12.39 2.84
N LYS A 330 10.87 12.16 1.54
CA LYS A 330 10.82 13.20 0.49
C LYS A 330 9.58 13.07 -0.39
N PHE A 331 8.46 12.72 0.22
CA PHE A 331 7.15 12.64 -0.42
C PHE A 331 6.07 13.12 0.54
N LEU A 332 4.89 13.46 0.02
CA LEU A 332 3.72 13.90 0.80
C LEU A 332 2.58 12.88 0.78
N GLY A 333 2.75 11.81 0.03
CA GLY A 333 1.79 10.73 -0.13
C GLY A 333 2.20 9.80 -1.26
N HIS A 334 1.62 8.63 -1.30
CA HIS A 334 1.92 7.58 -2.28
C HIS A 334 0.63 6.96 -2.81
N ALA A 335 0.68 6.38 -4.01
CA ALA A 335 -0.43 5.57 -4.49
C ALA A 335 -0.57 4.30 -3.64
N ILE A 336 -1.77 3.76 -3.60
CA ILE A 336 -2.14 2.62 -2.76
C ILE A 336 -3.10 1.69 -3.52
N GLY A 337 -3.05 0.40 -3.21
CA GLY A 337 -3.90 -0.60 -3.85
C GLY A 337 -3.68 -1.99 -3.28
N LEU A 338 -3.22 -2.95 -4.08
CA LEU A 338 -2.87 -4.31 -3.61
C LEU A 338 -1.60 -4.32 -2.74
N LEU A 339 -0.77 -3.30 -2.89
CA LEU A 339 0.31 -2.97 -1.97
C LEU A 339 -0.07 -1.66 -1.28
N ILE A 340 0.43 -1.45 -0.06
CA ILE A 340 0.16 -0.23 0.67
C ILE A 340 0.90 0.95 0.05
N ASP A 341 2.11 0.70 -0.48
CA ASP A 341 3.01 1.64 -1.13
C ASP A 341 3.11 1.36 -2.64
N GLU A 342 2.26 1.96 -3.43
CA GLU A 342 2.28 1.84 -4.89
C GLU A 342 2.82 3.12 -5.56
N LEU A 343 3.14 3.03 -6.85
CA LEU A 343 3.46 4.18 -7.70
C LEU A 343 2.19 4.72 -8.38
N PRO A 344 2.10 6.05 -8.67
CA PRO A 344 3.12 7.07 -8.43
C PRO A 344 3.11 7.62 -6.98
N VAL A 345 4.13 8.47 -6.68
CA VAL A 345 4.31 9.14 -5.38
C VAL A 345 4.14 10.64 -5.58
N ILE A 346 3.61 11.35 -4.57
CA ILE A 346 3.55 12.82 -4.56
C ILE A 346 4.92 13.34 -4.10
N ALA A 347 5.87 13.42 -5.03
CA ALA A 347 7.26 13.76 -4.79
C ALA A 347 7.90 14.39 -6.04
N GLU A 348 9.15 14.86 -5.91
CA GLU A 348 9.94 15.31 -7.05
C GLU A 348 10.08 14.19 -8.11
N ARG A 349 10.11 14.58 -9.39
CA ARG A 349 10.33 13.70 -10.56
C ARG A 349 9.18 12.74 -10.91
N PHE A 350 8.04 12.85 -10.25
CA PHE A 350 6.83 12.15 -10.66
C PHE A 350 5.99 13.07 -11.55
N ASP A 351 6.29 13.07 -12.86
CA ASP A 351 5.78 14.06 -13.83
C ASP A 351 4.63 13.51 -14.70
N GLN A 352 4.22 12.27 -14.49
CA GLN A 352 3.08 11.71 -15.21
C GLN A 352 1.76 12.23 -14.62
N PRO A 353 0.84 12.72 -15.48
CA PRO A 353 -0.40 13.30 -15.01
C PRO A 353 -1.29 12.26 -14.33
N LEU A 354 -1.96 12.67 -13.24
CA LEU A 354 -2.96 11.87 -12.56
C LEU A 354 -4.14 11.53 -13.48
N GLN A 355 -4.72 10.37 -13.26
CA GLN A 355 -5.93 9.92 -13.94
C GLN A 355 -7.04 9.67 -12.92
N GLU A 356 -8.29 9.80 -13.36
CA GLU A 356 -9.45 9.47 -12.56
C GLU A 356 -9.41 8.00 -12.12
N GLY A 357 -9.75 7.72 -10.86
CA GLY A 357 -9.68 6.38 -10.28
C GLY A 357 -8.29 5.98 -9.75
N MET A 358 -7.25 6.83 -9.87
CA MET A 358 -6.04 6.64 -9.06
C MET A 358 -6.36 6.88 -7.58
N VAL A 359 -5.65 6.21 -6.68
CA VAL A 359 -5.88 6.31 -5.24
C VAL A 359 -4.58 6.60 -4.53
N PHE A 360 -4.61 7.56 -3.60
CA PHE A 360 -3.44 8.02 -2.84
C PHE A 360 -3.70 8.00 -1.35
N ALA A 361 -2.74 7.53 -0.57
CA ALA A 361 -2.56 7.87 0.82
C ALA A 361 -1.82 9.22 0.89
N VAL A 362 -2.37 10.18 1.63
CA VAL A 362 -1.82 11.54 1.78
C VAL A 362 -1.52 11.79 3.25
N GLU A 363 -0.25 11.97 3.59
CA GLU A 363 0.25 11.77 4.95
C GLU A 363 1.12 12.90 5.53
N PRO A 364 0.75 14.17 5.47
CA PRO A 364 1.55 15.22 6.09
C PRO A 364 1.68 15.01 7.59
N LYS A 365 2.92 14.83 8.05
CA LYS A 365 3.28 14.54 9.44
C LYS A 365 4.45 15.41 9.88
N LYS A 366 4.52 15.77 11.18
CA LYS A 366 5.62 16.57 11.74
C LYS A 366 6.02 16.03 13.10
N GLY A 367 7.31 15.74 13.27
CA GLY A 367 7.87 15.36 14.57
C GLY A 367 8.02 16.58 15.49
N ILE A 368 7.55 16.47 16.72
CA ILE A 368 7.66 17.49 17.76
C ILE A 368 8.48 16.91 18.92
N GLU A 369 9.60 17.57 19.25
CA GLU A 369 10.44 17.18 20.37
C GLU A 369 9.63 17.14 21.67
N ASP A 370 9.88 16.15 22.52
CA ASP A 370 9.18 15.91 23.79
C ASP A 370 7.65 15.68 23.69
N VAL A 371 7.07 15.63 22.48
CA VAL A 371 5.64 15.35 22.28
C VAL A 371 5.43 14.08 21.44
N GLY A 372 6.08 13.95 20.29
CA GLY A 372 5.91 12.85 19.36
C GLY A 372 5.53 13.30 17.95
N MET A 373 5.04 12.36 17.11
CA MET A 373 4.62 12.62 15.75
C MET A 373 3.18 13.14 15.72
N VAL A 374 2.99 14.37 15.24
CA VAL A 374 1.67 14.91 14.92
C VAL A 374 1.43 14.85 13.42
N GLY A 375 0.19 14.97 13.01
CA GLY A 375 -0.20 14.93 11.60
C GLY A 375 -1.35 13.95 11.37
N ILE A 376 -1.64 13.71 10.11
CA ILE A 376 -2.81 12.97 9.68
C ILE A 376 -2.50 12.22 8.38
N GLU A 377 -3.19 11.13 8.17
CA GLU A 377 -3.21 10.43 6.89
C GLU A 377 -4.59 9.93 6.56
N ASN A 378 -4.95 10.06 5.30
CA ASN A 378 -6.18 9.48 4.77
C ASN A 378 -5.96 9.03 3.33
N THR A 379 -6.80 8.09 2.91
CA THR A 379 -6.82 7.56 1.54
C THR A 379 -7.86 8.31 0.70
N PHE A 380 -7.42 8.78 -0.49
CA PHE A 380 -8.22 9.60 -1.41
C PHE A 380 -8.27 8.99 -2.79
N ILE A 381 -9.47 8.95 -3.39
CA ILE A 381 -9.66 8.62 -4.81
C ILE A 381 -9.57 9.91 -5.63
N VAL A 382 -8.78 9.92 -6.70
CA VAL A 382 -8.71 11.02 -7.67
C VAL A 382 -10.01 11.11 -8.44
N THR A 383 -10.70 12.25 -8.35
CA THR A 383 -11.95 12.53 -9.08
C THR A 383 -11.86 13.88 -9.81
N SER A 384 -12.80 14.15 -10.71
CA SER A 384 -12.91 15.44 -11.41
C SER A 384 -13.06 16.65 -10.47
N ASN A 385 -13.55 16.43 -9.23
CA ASN A 385 -13.80 17.47 -8.23
C ASN A 385 -12.66 17.64 -7.20
N GLY A 386 -11.66 16.77 -7.23
CA GLY A 386 -10.59 16.66 -6.23
C GLY A 386 -10.52 15.26 -5.65
N GLY A 387 -9.72 15.06 -4.61
CA GLY A 387 -9.63 13.78 -3.90
C GLY A 387 -10.89 13.50 -3.07
N GLU A 388 -11.56 12.38 -3.34
CA GLU A 388 -12.64 11.84 -2.50
C GLU A 388 -12.02 11.04 -1.36
N CYS A 389 -12.13 11.52 -0.12
CA CYS A 389 -11.66 10.79 1.06
C CYS A 389 -12.54 9.55 1.32
N ILE A 390 -11.93 8.38 1.48
CA ILE A 390 -12.65 7.11 1.73
C ILE A 390 -12.37 6.52 3.12
N THR A 391 -11.52 7.15 3.94
CA THR A 391 -11.14 6.69 5.29
C THR A 391 -11.65 7.57 6.42
N GLY A 392 -12.68 8.40 6.14
CA GLY A 392 -13.27 9.34 7.10
C GLY A 392 -12.65 10.73 7.07
N ASN A 393 -13.37 11.68 7.67
CA ASN A 393 -12.99 13.09 7.62
C ASN A 393 -12.65 13.68 8.99
N HIS A 394 -12.46 12.85 10.02
CA HIS A 394 -12.06 13.35 11.33
C HIS A 394 -10.65 13.96 11.26
N PRO A 395 -10.48 15.23 11.67
CA PRO A 395 -9.19 15.92 11.52
C PRO A 395 -8.09 15.41 12.47
N GLY A 396 -8.37 14.50 13.36
CA GLY A 396 -7.42 13.99 14.35
C GLY A 396 -7.40 14.81 15.64
N MET A 397 -6.42 14.52 16.52
CA MET A 397 -6.29 15.01 17.90
C MET A 397 -7.57 14.75 18.72
N ILE A 398 -8.04 13.51 18.73
CA ILE A 398 -9.21 13.13 19.53
C ILE A 398 -8.85 13.18 21.02
N PRO A 399 -9.56 13.98 21.85
CA PRO A 399 -9.32 14.03 23.29
C PRO A 399 -9.92 12.81 23.99
N ILE A 400 -9.13 12.15 24.84
CA ILE A 400 -9.52 11.00 25.67
C ILE A 400 -9.18 11.37 27.12
N PHE A 401 -10.18 11.96 27.84
CA PHE A 401 -9.98 12.54 29.19
C PHE A 401 -10.77 11.79 30.25
#